data_1a173e42e284f0c3eaa6ce9ef708a568
#
_entry.id   1a173e42e284f0c3eaa6ce9ef708a568
#
_cell.length_a   1.000
_cell.length_b   1.000
_cell.length_c   1.000
_cell.angle_alpha   90.00
_cell.angle_beta   90.00
_cell.angle_gamma   90.00
#
_symmetry.space_group_name_H-M   'P 1'
#
loop_
_entity.id
_entity.type
_entity.pdbx_description
1 polymer ?
#
loop_
_entity_poly.entity_id
_entity_poly.type
_entity_poly.pdbx_seq_one_letter_code
_entity_poly.pdbx_strand_id
1 'polypeptide(L)'
;MNTTTSAVRSALIARLARLGEQESTGTALFHQAAAASYGVGVVDMKALSILLAEGPQSAGSLGAAIGLTSGAVTGLVDRLIAHGMATRSNDPADRRRSIISADPAVLEGDNVYLSIGAAFSALHSGYTTEELEFLVRYLTASIEITRQETAALKRRPRESKSRNRDDTT
;
A
#
# COMPACT_ATOMS: atom_id res chain seq x y z
N MET A 1 40.08 3.63 14.66
CA MET A 1 38.97 3.26 13.77
C MET A 1 38.73 4.43 12.81
N ASN A 2 38.92 4.18 11.49
CA ASN A 2 39.19 5.23 10.50
C ASN A 2 38.01 6.20 10.27
N THR A 3 38.28 7.50 10.36
CA THR A 3 37.41 8.63 9.99
C THR A 3 36.80 8.46 8.57
N THR A 4 37.56 7.92 7.63
CA THR A 4 37.13 7.62 6.25
C THR A 4 35.99 6.59 6.20
N THR A 5 36.07 5.52 6.99
CA THR A 5 35.01 4.49 7.05
C THR A 5 33.71 5.06 7.63
N SER A 6 33.80 5.95 8.63
CA SER A 6 32.65 6.63 9.22
C SER A 6 31.98 7.58 8.20
N ALA A 7 32.76 8.32 7.43
CA ALA A 7 32.25 9.24 6.41
C ALA A 7 31.55 8.49 5.27
N VAL A 8 32.11 7.39 4.77
CA VAL A 8 31.49 6.53 3.75
C VAL A 8 30.17 5.97 4.25
N ARG A 9 30.14 5.46 5.49
CA ARG A 9 28.91 4.92 6.10
C ARG A 9 27.83 5.98 6.21
N SER A 10 28.16 7.18 6.66
CA SER A 10 27.19 8.28 6.76
C SER A 10 26.65 8.70 5.40
N ALA A 11 27.49 8.75 4.36
CA ALA A 11 27.06 9.04 3.00
C ALA A 11 26.09 7.97 2.43
N LEU A 12 26.35 6.68 2.71
CA LEU A 12 25.47 5.58 2.32
C LEU A 12 24.11 5.67 3.02
N ILE A 13 24.07 5.97 4.31
CA ILE A 13 22.81 6.15 5.06
C ILE A 13 21.99 7.30 4.46
N ALA A 14 22.64 8.45 4.21
CA ALA A 14 21.97 9.59 3.60
C ALA A 14 21.45 9.28 2.19
N ARG A 15 22.20 8.51 1.39
CA ARG A 15 21.77 8.05 0.07
C ARG A 15 20.58 7.10 0.17
N LEU A 16 20.61 6.17 1.12
CA LEU A 16 19.51 5.23 1.35
C LEU A 16 18.21 5.96 1.70
N ALA A 17 18.27 6.96 2.57
CA ALA A 17 17.11 7.77 2.92
C ALA A 17 16.51 8.47 1.69
N ARG A 18 17.34 9.11 0.85
CA ARG A 18 16.86 9.76 -0.38
C ARG A 18 16.25 8.77 -1.37
N LEU A 19 16.86 7.59 -1.54
CA LEU A 19 16.32 6.55 -2.43
C LEU A 19 15.01 5.99 -1.92
N GLY A 20 14.85 5.84 -0.59
CA GLY A 20 13.59 5.44 0.02
C GLY A 20 12.45 6.44 -0.24
N GLU A 21 12.73 7.76 -0.17
CA GLU A 21 11.75 8.79 -0.52
C GLU A 21 11.37 8.76 -2.02
N GLN A 22 12.37 8.55 -2.90
CA GLN A 22 12.13 8.45 -4.34
C GLN A 22 11.31 7.21 -4.69
N GLU A 23 11.61 6.07 -4.08
CA GLU A 23 10.89 4.82 -4.27
C GLU A 23 9.45 4.95 -3.79
N SER A 24 9.23 5.52 -2.60
CA SER A 24 7.89 5.78 -2.06
C SER A 24 7.06 6.68 -2.99
N THR A 25 7.67 7.74 -3.50
CA THR A 25 7.03 8.65 -4.48
C THR A 25 6.72 7.92 -5.78
N GLY A 26 7.68 7.15 -6.31
CA GLY A 26 7.51 6.37 -7.55
C GLY A 26 6.37 5.37 -7.45
N THR A 27 6.30 4.64 -6.34
CA THR A 27 5.22 3.69 -6.06
C THR A 27 3.85 4.38 -5.99
N ALA A 28 3.76 5.54 -5.33
CA ALA A 28 2.52 6.31 -5.28
C ALA A 28 2.06 6.78 -6.67
N LEU A 29 2.98 7.29 -7.48
CA LEU A 29 2.69 7.71 -8.87
C LEU A 29 2.29 6.52 -9.75
N PHE A 30 2.92 5.36 -9.60
CA PHE A 30 2.53 4.14 -10.31
C PHE A 30 1.09 3.76 -9.98
N HIS A 31 0.72 3.70 -8.70
CA HIS A 31 -0.65 3.38 -8.29
C HIS A 31 -1.67 4.42 -8.79
N GLN A 32 -1.29 5.69 -8.85
CA GLN A 32 -2.13 6.74 -9.43
C GLN A 32 -2.37 6.52 -10.93
N ALA A 33 -1.31 6.23 -11.69
CA ALA A 33 -1.40 5.95 -13.11
C ALA A 33 -2.21 4.66 -13.39
N ALA A 34 -1.99 3.60 -12.60
CA ALA A 34 -2.75 2.37 -12.68
C ALA A 34 -4.24 2.61 -12.40
N ALA A 35 -4.57 3.37 -11.35
CA ALA A 35 -5.95 3.71 -11.04
C ALA A 35 -6.64 4.45 -12.20
N ALA A 36 -5.94 5.43 -12.79
CA ALA A 36 -6.45 6.18 -13.95
C ALA A 36 -6.67 5.29 -15.18
N SER A 37 -5.77 4.33 -15.46
CA SER A 37 -5.92 3.41 -16.60
C SER A 37 -7.11 2.48 -16.46
N TYR A 38 -7.49 2.13 -15.23
CA TYR A 38 -8.66 1.30 -14.94
C TYR A 38 -9.95 2.11 -14.66
N GLY A 39 -9.89 3.44 -14.68
CA GLY A 39 -11.04 4.30 -14.41
C GLY A 39 -11.54 4.27 -12.96
N VAL A 40 -10.70 3.88 -12.01
CA VAL A 40 -11.04 3.80 -10.58
C VAL A 40 -10.19 4.75 -9.72
N GLY A 41 -10.55 4.90 -8.44
CA GLY A 41 -9.79 5.71 -7.50
C GLY A 41 -8.52 5.01 -7.00
N VAL A 42 -7.52 5.80 -6.58
CA VAL A 42 -6.26 5.27 -5.99
C VAL A 42 -6.54 4.38 -4.78
N VAL A 43 -7.53 4.74 -3.95
CA VAL A 43 -7.91 3.95 -2.77
C VAL A 43 -8.55 2.62 -3.19
N ASP A 44 -9.33 2.61 -4.28
CA ASP A 44 -9.93 1.39 -4.84
C ASP A 44 -8.82 0.44 -5.35
N MET A 45 -7.82 0.99 -6.06
CA MET A 45 -6.65 0.22 -6.50
C MET A 45 -5.82 -0.31 -5.33
N LYS A 46 -5.71 0.45 -4.23
CA LYS A 46 -5.01 -0.04 -3.02
C LYS A 46 -5.75 -1.22 -2.40
N ALA A 47 -7.08 -1.18 -2.34
CA ALA A 47 -7.87 -2.29 -1.87
C ALA A 47 -7.71 -3.53 -2.76
N LEU A 48 -7.74 -3.35 -4.08
CA LEU A 48 -7.47 -4.43 -5.04
C LEU A 48 -6.09 -5.04 -4.86
N SER A 49 -5.05 -4.21 -4.67
CA SER A 49 -3.68 -4.69 -4.38
C SER A 49 -3.62 -5.59 -3.14
N ILE A 50 -4.36 -5.24 -2.07
CA ILE A 50 -4.43 -6.05 -0.85
C ILE A 50 -5.13 -7.38 -1.14
N LEU A 51 -6.25 -7.36 -1.87
CA LEU A 51 -6.97 -8.59 -2.24
C LEU A 51 -6.11 -9.53 -3.10
N LEU A 52 -5.28 -8.98 -3.98
CA LEU A 52 -4.37 -9.76 -4.82
C LEU A 52 -3.19 -10.35 -4.01
N ALA A 53 -2.66 -9.59 -3.06
CA ALA A 53 -1.48 -9.99 -2.28
C ALA A 53 -1.82 -10.91 -1.10
N GLU A 54 -2.92 -10.63 -0.40
CA GLU A 54 -3.27 -11.29 0.86
C GLU A 54 -4.45 -12.28 0.70
N GLY A 55 -5.06 -12.31 -0.48
CA GLY A 55 -6.23 -13.15 -0.77
C GLY A 55 -7.56 -12.55 -0.28
N PRO A 56 -8.63 -13.36 -0.25
CA PRO A 56 -9.97 -12.92 0.12
C PRO A 56 -10.04 -12.31 1.52
N GLN A 57 -10.74 -11.18 1.67
CA GLN A 57 -10.86 -10.41 2.90
C GLN A 57 -12.32 -10.15 3.27
N SER A 58 -12.63 -10.08 4.56
CA SER A 58 -13.89 -9.48 4.98
C SER A 58 -13.89 -7.97 4.72
N ALA A 59 -15.06 -7.36 4.52
CA ALA A 59 -15.18 -5.91 4.38
C ALA A 59 -14.55 -5.16 5.57
N GLY A 60 -14.69 -5.69 6.79
CA GLY A 60 -14.08 -5.11 7.99
C GLY A 60 -12.56 -5.18 7.98
N SER A 61 -11.97 -6.32 7.61
CA SER A 61 -10.51 -6.48 7.49
C SER A 61 -9.95 -5.56 6.42
N LEU A 62 -10.58 -5.52 5.24
CA LEU A 62 -10.17 -4.64 4.14
C LEU A 62 -10.22 -3.17 4.56
N GLY A 63 -11.31 -2.75 5.21
CA GLY A 63 -11.46 -1.39 5.74
C GLY A 63 -10.38 -1.02 6.76
N ALA A 64 -10.07 -1.93 7.68
CA ALA A 64 -9.01 -1.71 8.67
C ALA A 64 -7.64 -1.55 8.02
N ALA A 65 -7.32 -2.38 7.01
CA ALA A 65 -6.06 -2.33 6.28
C ALA A 65 -5.84 -1.00 5.55
N ILE A 66 -6.90 -0.43 4.95
CA ILE A 66 -6.82 0.85 4.21
C ILE A 66 -7.23 2.07 5.02
N GLY A 67 -7.72 1.88 6.25
CA GLY A 67 -8.09 2.96 7.16
C GLY A 67 -9.42 3.63 6.83
N LEU A 68 -10.39 2.90 6.28
CA LEU A 68 -11.73 3.39 5.93
C LEU A 68 -12.79 2.97 6.96
N THR A 69 -13.87 3.76 7.03
CA THR A 69 -15.09 3.40 7.76
C THR A 69 -15.89 2.33 7.01
N SER A 70 -16.76 1.59 7.70
CA SER A 70 -17.58 0.54 7.09
C SER A 70 -18.43 1.01 5.90
N GLY A 71 -19.02 2.20 5.99
CA GLY A 71 -19.78 2.79 4.87
C GLY A 71 -18.92 3.10 3.66
N ALA A 72 -17.71 3.65 3.89
CA ALA A 72 -16.76 3.95 2.81
C ALA A 72 -16.25 2.68 2.12
N VAL A 73 -16.02 1.61 2.89
CA VAL A 73 -15.62 0.29 2.34
C VAL A 73 -16.71 -0.30 1.46
N THR A 74 -17.98 -0.20 1.88
CA THR A 74 -19.10 -0.71 1.07
C THR A 74 -19.11 -0.04 -0.30
N GLY A 75 -19.06 1.29 -0.37
CA GLY A 75 -19.04 2.02 -1.65
C GLY A 75 -17.79 1.72 -2.49
N LEU A 76 -16.62 1.52 -1.85
CA LEU A 76 -15.40 1.10 -2.53
C LEU A 76 -15.55 -0.29 -3.17
N VAL A 77 -16.05 -1.26 -2.41
CA VAL A 77 -16.25 -2.63 -2.90
C VAL A 77 -17.26 -2.65 -4.05
N ASP A 78 -18.35 -1.87 -3.93
CA ASP A 78 -19.36 -1.78 -4.99
C ASP A 78 -18.77 -1.22 -6.30
N ARG A 79 -17.85 -0.23 -6.21
CA ARG A 79 -17.13 0.27 -7.40
C ARG A 79 -16.20 -0.78 -8.00
N LEU A 80 -15.43 -1.49 -7.19
CA LEU A 80 -14.57 -2.57 -7.69
C LEU A 80 -15.38 -3.66 -8.40
N ILE A 81 -16.52 -4.03 -7.85
CA ILE A 81 -17.44 -5.01 -8.48
C ILE A 81 -18.00 -4.44 -9.80
N ALA A 82 -18.44 -3.19 -9.82
CA ALA A 82 -18.97 -2.55 -11.02
C ALA A 82 -17.93 -2.48 -12.17
N HIS A 83 -16.63 -2.43 -11.83
CA HIS A 83 -15.53 -2.48 -12.81
C HIS A 83 -15.01 -3.90 -13.09
N GLY A 84 -15.68 -4.95 -12.57
CA GLY A 84 -15.26 -6.34 -12.78
C GLY A 84 -13.93 -6.71 -12.09
N MET A 85 -13.52 -5.95 -11.07
CA MET A 85 -12.22 -6.13 -10.40
C MET A 85 -12.32 -6.95 -9.12
N ALA A 86 -13.51 -7.07 -8.56
CA ALA A 86 -13.75 -7.84 -7.35
C ALA A 86 -15.08 -8.56 -7.40
N THR A 87 -15.21 -9.61 -6.61
CA THR A 87 -16.44 -10.35 -6.37
C THR A 87 -16.78 -10.33 -4.88
N ARG A 88 -18.07 -10.51 -4.59
CA ARG A 88 -18.57 -10.64 -3.22
C ARG A 88 -19.30 -11.96 -3.06
N SER A 89 -18.94 -12.71 -2.01
CA SER A 89 -19.60 -13.95 -1.62
C SER A 89 -19.99 -13.92 -0.14
N ASN A 90 -20.85 -14.83 0.28
CA ASN A 90 -21.12 -15.01 1.71
C ASN A 90 -19.98 -15.81 2.37
N ASP A 91 -19.65 -15.45 3.61
CA ASP A 91 -18.72 -16.24 4.41
C ASP A 91 -19.36 -17.61 4.70
N PRO A 92 -18.71 -18.74 4.37
CA PRO A 92 -19.25 -20.07 4.68
C PRO A 92 -19.45 -20.33 6.17
N ALA A 93 -18.65 -19.68 7.02
CA ALA A 93 -18.70 -19.84 8.47
C ALA A 93 -19.70 -18.89 9.14
N ASP A 94 -19.97 -17.73 8.54
CA ASP A 94 -20.94 -16.76 9.07
C ASP A 94 -21.63 -16.02 7.92
N ARG A 95 -22.85 -16.43 7.58
CA ARG A 95 -23.66 -15.84 6.49
C ARG A 95 -23.99 -14.35 6.67
N ARG A 96 -23.73 -13.76 7.85
CA ARG A 96 -23.87 -12.32 8.07
C ARG A 96 -22.66 -11.54 7.58
N ARG A 97 -21.59 -12.23 7.27
CA ARG A 97 -20.34 -11.64 6.77
C ARG A 97 -20.20 -11.86 5.28
N SER A 98 -19.73 -10.87 4.57
CA SER A 98 -19.34 -11.01 3.17
C SER A 98 -17.83 -11.06 3.05
N ILE A 99 -17.38 -11.91 2.15
CA ILE A 99 -15.99 -12.04 1.72
C ILE A 99 -15.84 -11.38 0.37
N ILE A 100 -14.85 -10.54 0.24
CA ILE A 100 -14.47 -9.84 -0.97
C ILE A 100 -13.21 -10.52 -1.51
N SER A 101 -13.25 -10.88 -2.78
CA SER A 101 -12.14 -11.49 -3.51
C SER A 101 -11.81 -10.64 -4.72
N ALA A 102 -10.52 -10.58 -5.12
CA ALA A 102 -10.18 -10.07 -6.44
C ALA A 102 -10.82 -10.96 -7.50
N ASP A 103 -11.35 -10.37 -8.58
CA ASP A 103 -11.84 -11.13 -9.72
C ASP A 103 -10.65 -11.73 -10.47
N PRO A 104 -10.63 -13.03 -10.78
CA PRO A 104 -9.54 -13.65 -11.54
C PRO A 104 -9.29 -12.97 -12.89
N ALA A 105 -10.32 -12.41 -13.52
CA ALA A 105 -10.21 -11.70 -14.80
C ALA A 105 -9.27 -10.48 -14.72
N VAL A 106 -9.08 -9.89 -13.53
CA VAL A 106 -8.11 -8.79 -13.34
C VAL A 106 -6.66 -9.24 -13.59
N LEU A 107 -6.39 -10.53 -13.44
CA LEU A 107 -5.06 -11.11 -13.69
C LEU A 107 -4.90 -11.56 -15.15
N GLU A 108 -5.99 -11.53 -15.94
CA GLU A 108 -5.99 -11.89 -17.36
C GLU A 108 -5.79 -10.63 -18.22
N GLY A 109 -5.06 -10.76 -19.33
CA GLY A 109 -4.89 -9.70 -20.31
C GLY A 109 -3.75 -8.72 -19.98
N ASP A 110 -3.86 -7.48 -20.46
CA ASP A 110 -2.86 -6.42 -20.31
C ASP A 110 -2.93 -5.78 -18.91
N ASN A 111 -2.45 -6.53 -17.93
CA ASN A 111 -2.50 -6.14 -16.53
C ASN A 111 -1.21 -5.42 -16.13
N VAL A 112 -1.30 -4.14 -15.76
CA VAL A 112 -0.15 -3.31 -15.35
C VAL A 112 0.62 -3.91 -14.16
N TYR A 113 -0.03 -4.69 -13.31
CA TYR A 113 0.64 -5.37 -12.19
C TYR A 113 1.45 -6.58 -12.62
N LEU A 114 1.06 -7.27 -13.69
CA LEU A 114 1.89 -8.34 -14.27
C LEU A 114 3.16 -7.76 -14.89
N SER A 115 3.06 -6.64 -15.59
CA SER A 115 4.21 -5.96 -16.20
C SER A 115 5.22 -5.52 -15.14
N ILE A 116 4.78 -4.80 -14.11
CA ILE A 116 5.70 -4.35 -13.05
C ILE A 116 6.25 -5.53 -12.24
N GLY A 117 5.44 -6.56 -11.99
CA GLY A 117 5.87 -7.78 -11.32
C GLY A 117 6.98 -8.52 -12.09
N ALA A 118 6.84 -8.63 -13.42
CA ALA A 118 7.87 -9.20 -14.28
C ALA A 118 9.17 -8.37 -14.25
N ALA A 119 9.07 -7.03 -14.25
CA ALA A 119 10.22 -6.14 -14.15
C ALA A 119 10.96 -6.32 -12.81
N PHE A 120 10.23 -6.39 -11.68
CA PHE A 120 10.84 -6.68 -10.38
C PHE A 120 11.43 -8.09 -10.30
N SER A 121 10.77 -9.10 -10.87
CA SER A 121 11.30 -10.46 -10.95
C SER A 121 12.63 -10.49 -11.71
N ALA A 122 12.72 -9.80 -12.83
CA ALA A 122 13.95 -9.66 -13.60
C ALA A 122 15.04 -8.94 -12.80
N LEU A 123 14.71 -7.89 -12.08
CA LEU A 123 15.63 -7.20 -11.17
C LEU A 123 16.17 -8.16 -10.10
N HIS A 124 15.29 -8.91 -9.44
CA HIS A 124 15.66 -9.82 -8.35
C HIS A 124 16.52 -10.97 -8.84
N SER A 125 16.39 -11.42 -10.09
CA SER A 125 17.20 -12.50 -10.63
C SER A 125 18.71 -12.15 -10.75
N GLY A 126 19.05 -10.87 -10.67
CA GLY A 126 20.44 -10.41 -10.65
C GLY A 126 21.11 -10.42 -9.28
N TYR A 127 20.39 -10.74 -8.20
CA TYR A 127 20.91 -10.75 -6.84
C TYR A 127 21.23 -12.17 -6.35
N THR A 128 22.25 -12.31 -5.51
CA THR A 128 22.53 -13.56 -4.81
C THR A 128 21.48 -13.83 -3.73
N THR A 129 21.43 -15.08 -3.24
CA THR A 129 20.53 -15.47 -2.14
C THR A 129 20.77 -14.61 -0.89
N GLU A 130 22.03 -14.37 -0.52
CA GLU A 130 22.42 -13.57 0.65
C GLU A 130 21.99 -12.11 0.52
N GLU A 131 22.08 -11.54 -0.70
CA GLU A 131 21.61 -10.18 -0.98
C GLU A 131 20.08 -10.11 -0.89
N LEU A 132 19.37 -11.10 -1.41
CA LEU A 132 17.91 -11.18 -1.29
C LEU A 132 17.48 -11.33 0.17
N GLU A 133 18.15 -12.16 0.97
CA GLU A 133 17.89 -12.29 2.40
C GLU A 133 18.13 -10.96 3.15
N PHE A 134 19.18 -10.22 2.79
CA PHE A 134 19.42 -8.88 3.34
C PHE A 134 18.28 -7.93 3.00
N LEU A 135 17.83 -7.88 1.73
CA LEU A 135 16.73 -7.04 1.28
C LEU A 135 15.42 -7.41 2.00
N VAL A 136 15.13 -8.69 2.17
CA VAL A 136 13.96 -9.16 2.92
C VAL A 136 14.00 -8.66 4.36
N ARG A 137 15.12 -8.82 5.07
CA ARG A 137 15.27 -8.31 6.45
C ARG A 137 15.10 -6.81 6.53
N TYR A 138 15.70 -6.06 5.61
CA TYR A 138 15.60 -4.60 5.56
C TYR A 138 14.16 -4.14 5.33
N LEU A 139 13.48 -4.67 4.32
CA LEU A 139 12.11 -4.31 3.99
C LEU A 139 11.12 -4.69 5.10
N THR A 140 11.31 -5.86 5.72
CA THR A 140 10.49 -6.28 6.86
C THR A 140 10.57 -5.29 8.02
N ALA A 141 11.79 -4.86 8.37
CA ALA A 141 12.00 -3.86 9.43
C ALA A 141 11.43 -2.49 9.04
N SER A 142 11.61 -2.07 7.79
CA SER A 142 11.10 -0.80 7.27
C SER A 142 9.57 -0.74 7.30
N ILE A 143 8.90 -1.81 6.88
CA ILE A 143 7.43 -1.95 6.91
C ILE A 143 6.91 -1.84 8.33
N GLU A 144 7.56 -2.53 9.28
CA GLU A 144 7.14 -2.50 10.69
C GLU A 144 7.28 -1.10 11.31
N ILE A 145 8.39 -0.39 11.03
CA ILE A 145 8.58 1.01 11.46
C ILE A 145 7.45 1.89 10.91
N THR A 146 7.19 1.82 9.61
CA THR A 146 6.14 2.62 8.96
C THR A 146 4.75 2.32 9.55
N ARG A 147 4.47 1.05 9.85
CA ARG A 147 3.21 0.62 10.48
C ARG A 147 3.05 1.21 11.88
N GLN A 148 4.10 1.17 12.69
CA GLN A 148 4.10 1.69 14.06
C GLN A 148 3.92 3.20 14.08
N GLU A 149 4.67 3.95 13.25
CA GLU A 149 4.56 5.40 13.14
C GLU A 149 3.18 5.83 12.63
N THR A 150 2.63 5.13 11.65
CA THR A 150 1.26 5.37 11.16
C THR A 150 0.23 5.18 12.28
N ALA A 151 0.37 4.13 13.08
CA ALA A 151 -0.52 3.90 14.22
C ALA A 151 -0.36 4.98 15.31
N ALA A 152 0.85 5.46 15.54
CA ALA A 152 1.12 6.56 16.46
C ALA A 152 0.47 7.88 15.99
N LEU A 153 0.58 8.20 14.71
CA LEU A 153 -0.06 9.38 14.10
C LEU A 153 -1.58 9.33 14.21
N LYS A 154 -2.20 8.17 13.97
CA LYS A 154 -3.66 7.99 14.09
C LYS A 154 -4.18 8.19 15.53
N ARG A 155 -3.33 7.98 16.54
CA ARG A 155 -3.68 8.18 17.96
C ARG A 155 -3.52 9.62 18.44
N ARG A 156 -2.81 10.49 17.69
CA ARG A 156 -2.68 11.91 18.06
C ARG A 156 -4.03 12.59 17.98
N PRO A 157 -4.45 13.32 19.05
CA PRO A 157 -5.67 14.13 18.99
C PRO A 157 -5.54 15.11 17.84
N ARG A 158 -6.60 15.26 17.03
CA ARG A 158 -6.66 16.37 16.07
C ARG A 158 -6.72 17.66 16.89
N GLU A 159 -5.63 18.40 16.94
CA GLU A 159 -5.68 19.78 17.45
C GLU A 159 -6.71 20.52 16.60
N SER A 160 -7.83 20.91 17.21
CA SER A 160 -8.82 21.74 16.57
C SER A 160 -8.11 23.03 16.16
N LYS A 161 -8.09 23.32 14.87
CA LYS A 161 -7.74 24.66 14.34
C LYS A 161 -8.81 25.65 14.78
N SER A 162 -8.82 25.99 16.09
CA SER A 162 -9.39 27.19 16.62
C SER A 162 -8.33 28.27 16.47
N ARG A 163 -8.24 28.87 15.29
CA ARG A 163 -7.46 30.10 15.11
C ARG A 163 -8.33 31.18 14.50
N ASN A 164 -8.59 32.14 15.37
CA ASN A 164 -8.88 33.57 15.08
C ASN A 164 -9.92 33.88 14.02
N ARG A 165 -11.15 34.01 14.49
CA ARG A 165 -12.04 35.10 14.07
C ARG A 165 -12.39 35.92 15.32
N ASP A 166 -11.51 36.78 15.73
CA ASP A 166 -11.80 37.95 16.57
C ASP A 166 -10.55 38.82 16.52
N ASP A 167 -10.56 39.79 15.64
CA ASP A 167 -9.97 41.12 15.74
C ASP A 167 -10.19 41.84 14.41
N THR A 168 -11.37 42.43 14.28
CA THR A 168 -11.54 43.65 13.49
C THR A 168 -12.80 44.35 14.01
N THR A 169 -12.58 45.23 14.97
CA THR A 169 -13.47 46.34 15.25
C THR A 169 -12.70 47.58 15.00
#